data_fcbcf6e5c37c0f9bc5f8efa5629b4733
#
_entry.id   fcbcf6e5c37c0f9bc5f8efa5629b4733
#
_cell.length_a   1.000
_cell.length_b   1.000
_cell.length_c   1.000
_cell.angle_alpha   90.00
_cell.angle_beta   90.00
_cell.angle_gamma   90.00
#
_symmetry.space_group_name_H-M   'P 1'
#
loop_
_entity.id
_entity.type
_entity.pdbx_description
1 polymer ?
#
loop_
_entity_poly.entity_id
_entity_poly.type
_entity_poly.pdbx_seq_one_letter_code
_entity_poly.pdbx_strand_id
1 'polypeptide(L)'
;MATNVFLDIEGVPGESLDRTRANSIDVLSWSWGMTQNGTTHLGPGAGSGKVSVQDISFTKYVDNATPPLLKYCATGEHIKKATLYVYKAGGSEPLEYFKLQMETVLVSSYQTGGGGDGMDRIIESLSLNFRK
;
A
#
# COMPACT_ATOMS: atom_id res chain seq x y z
N MET A 1 -5.09 -18.32 11.34
CA MET A 1 -6.15 -17.75 10.53
C MET A 1 -5.54 -16.92 9.41
N ALA A 2 -5.91 -17.21 8.19
CA ALA A 2 -5.34 -16.54 7.03
C ALA A 2 -5.93 -15.13 6.86
N THR A 3 -5.10 -14.20 6.45
CA THR A 3 -5.56 -12.88 6.05
C THR A 3 -5.22 -12.67 4.59
N ASN A 4 -6.08 -11.96 3.89
CA ASN A 4 -5.85 -11.57 2.51
C ASN A 4 -5.81 -10.04 2.43
N VAL A 5 -4.86 -9.53 1.70
CA VAL A 5 -4.67 -8.08 1.58
C VAL A 5 -4.75 -7.71 0.11
N PHE A 6 -5.56 -6.71 -0.19
CA PHE A 6 -5.76 -6.23 -1.55
C PHE A 6 -5.59 -4.73 -1.61
N LEU A 7 -5.11 -4.25 -2.73
CA LEU A 7 -4.95 -2.82 -2.97
C LEU A 7 -5.65 -2.47 -4.27
N ASP A 8 -6.60 -1.54 -4.18
CA ASP A 8 -7.25 -0.97 -5.36
C ASP A 8 -6.65 0.40 -5.62
N ILE A 9 -6.07 0.56 -6.79
CA ILE A 9 -5.53 1.84 -7.23
C ILE A 9 -6.34 2.27 -8.45
N GLU A 10 -6.94 3.43 -8.37
CA GLU A 10 -7.79 3.92 -9.46
C GLU A 10 -6.98 4.00 -10.75
N GLY A 11 -7.47 3.35 -11.78
CA GLY A 11 -6.81 3.32 -13.08
C GLY A 11 -5.71 2.28 -13.22
N VAL A 12 -5.45 1.49 -12.19
CA VAL A 12 -4.40 0.46 -12.23
C VAL A 12 -4.99 -0.88 -11.81
N PRO A 13 -5.46 -1.69 -12.76
CA PRO A 13 -6.00 -2.99 -12.40
C PRO A 13 -4.89 -3.98 -12.04
N GLY A 14 -5.20 -4.88 -11.13
CA GLY A 14 -4.32 -5.97 -10.75
C GLY A 14 -4.82 -7.29 -11.32
N GLU A 15 -4.33 -8.37 -10.74
CA GLU A 15 -4.62 -9.73 -11.23
C GLU A 15 -5.28 -10.62 -10.19
N SER A 16 -5.88 -10.04 -9.16
CA SER A 16 -6.53 -10.84 -8.14
C SER A 16 -7.67 -11.66 -8.73
N LEU A 17 -7.72 -12.92 -8.38
CA LEU A 17 -8.80 -13.81 -8.75
C LEU A 17 -9.80 -14.00 -7.62
N ASP A 18 -9.61 -13.30 -6.53
CA ASP A 18 -10.51 -13.39 -5.37
C ASP A 18 -11.90 -12.91 -5.75
N ARG A 19 -12.91 -13.67 -5.32
CA ARG A 19 -14.29 -13.38 -5.68
C ARG A 19 -14.73 -12.00 -5.16
N THR A 20 -14.28 -11.63 -3.97
CA THR A 20 -14.66 -10.37 -3.35
C THR A 20 -13.92 -9.19 -3.97
N ARG A 21 -12.66 -9.38 -4.37
CA ARG A 21 -11.80 -8.33 -4.88
C ARG A 21 -11.13 -8.72 -6.19
N ALA A 22 -11.95 -9.13 -7.16
CA ALA A 22 -11.44 -9.46 -8.48
C ALA A 22 -10.76 -8.25 -9.10
N ASN A 23 -9.64 -8.47 -9.76
CA ASN A 23 -8.85 -7.45 -10.46
C ASN A 23 -8.20 -6.42 -9.54
N SER A 24 -8.24 -6.64 -8.23
CA SER A 24 -7.42 -5.85 -7.29
C SER A 24 -5.99 -6.34 -7.33
N ILE A 25 -5.09 -5.57 -6.73
CA ILE A 25 -3.70 -5.98 -6.60
C ILE A 25 -3.57 -6.84 -5.35
N ASP A 26 -3.04 -8.06 -5.51
CA ASP A 26 -2.73 -8.91 -4.37
C ASP A 26 -1.49 -8.37 -3.67
N VAL A 27 -1.56 -8.18 -2.36
CA VAL A 27 -0.48 -7.63 -1.56
C VAL A 27 0.07 -8.72 -0.64
N LEU A 28 1.40 -8.87 -0.63
CA LEU A 28 2.06 -9.86 0.21
C LEU A 28 2.27 -9.35 1.63
N SER A 29 2.72 -8.11 1.76
CA SER A 29 2.95 -7.50 3.07
C SER A 29 2.76 -5.99 2.93
N TRP A 30 2.47 -5.34 4.04
CA TRP A 30 2.30 -3.89 4.04
C TRP A 30 2.66 -3.35 5.41
N SER A 31 3.00 -2.05 5.44
CA SER A 31 3.24 -1.35 6.68
C SER A 31 2.90 0.12 6.53
N TRP A 32 2.45 0.72 7.60
CA TRP A 32 2.10 2.12 7.64
C TRP A 32 2.16 2.60 9.08
N GLY A 33 2.43 3.88 9.26
CA GLY A 33 2.46 4.43 10.60
C GLY A 33 2.56 5.94 10.59
N MET A 34 2.55 6.51 11.76
CA MET A 34 2.73 7.93 11.93
C MET A 34 3.47 8.19 13.23
N THR A 35 4.12 9.32 13.30
CA THR A 35 4.82 9.73 14.51
C THR A 35 4.38 11.13 14.89
N GLN A 36 4.41 11.41 16.19
CA GLN A 36 4.13 12.74 16.72
C GLN A 36 5.42 13.29 17.30
N ASN A 37 5.73 14.52 16.94
CA ASN A 37 6.88 15.18 17.51
C ASN A 37 6.58 15.52 18.97
N GLY A 38 7.18 14.75 19.89
CA GLY A 38 6.90 14.90 21.31
C GLY A 38 7.68 16.04 21.92
N THR A 39 7.04 17.19 22.06
CA THR A 39 7.68 18.38 22.63
C THR A 39 7.17 18.71 24.02
N THR A 40 6.38 17.85 24.64
CA THR A 40 5.76 18.13 25.94
C THR A 40 6.80 18.37 27.05
N HIS A 41 8.00 17.83 26.89
CA HIS A 41 9.06 18.00 27.86
C HIS A 41 9.80 19.34 27.73
N LEU A 42 9.47 20.15 26.71
CA LEU A 42 10.11 21.42 26.47
C LEU A 42 9.44 22.59 27.21
N GLY A 43 8.41 22.33 28.02
CA GLY A 43 7.73 23.33 28.83
C GLY A 43 6.48 23.90 28.20
N PRO A 44 5.98 25.03 28.71
CA PRO A 44 4.77 25.65 28.21
C PRO A 44 4.86 25.96 26.72
N GLY A 45 3.81 25.74 26.01
CA GLY A 45 3.81 25.92 24.55
C GLY A 45 4.31 24.72 23.79
N ALA A 46 4.59 23.65 24.48
CA ALA A 46 5.13 22.44 23.88
C ALA A 46 4.13 21.70 22.99
N GLY A 47 2.89 22.17 22.91
CA GLY A 47 1.89 21.51 22.09
C GLY A 47 1.99 21.79 20.60
N SER A 48 3.09 22.39 20.13
CA SER A 48 3.25 22.74 18.72
C SER A 48 3.81 21.62 17.85
N GLY A 49 3.99 20.44 18.43
CA GLY A 49 4.48 19.29 17.65
C GLY A 49 3.49 18.91 16.55
N LYS A 50 4.03 18.39 15.45
CA LYS A 50 3.24 17.99 14.30
C LYS A 50 3.30 16.49 14.13
N VAL A 51 2.18 15.93 13.68
CA VAL A 51 2.17 14.53 13.30
C VAL A 51 2.90 14.38 11.97
N SER A 52 3.71 13.35 11.88
CA SER A 52 4.37 12.96 10.63
C SER A 52 3.74 11.65 10.18
N VAL A 53 3.08 11.69 9.03
CA VAL A 53 2.42 10.53 8.46
C VAL A 53 3.39 9.89 7.48
N GLN A 54 3.65 8.59 7.67
CA GLN A 54 4.57 7.87 6.81
C GLN A 54 3.87 7.43 5.54
N ASP A 55 4.67 7.19 4.48
CA ASP A 55 4.15 6.54 3.29
C ASP A 55 3.72 5.13 3.64
N ILE A 56 2.70 4.65 2.96
CA ILE A 56 2.37 3.23 3.07
C ILE A 56 3.33 2.46 2.18
N SER A 57 3.91 1.39 2.72
CA SER A 57 4.82 0.51 1.98
C SER A 57 4.18 -0.83 1.82
N PHE A 58 4.36 -1.44 0.66
CA PHE A 58 3.80 -2.77 0.43
C PHE A 58 4.67 -3.56 -0.54
N THR A 59 4.56 -4.87 -0.45
CA THR A 59 5.22 -5.78 -1.37
C THR A 59 4.18 -6.59 -2.12
N LYS A 60 4.49 -6.94 -3.35
CA LYS A 60 3.63 -7.74 -4.19
C LYS A 60 4.46 -8.48 -5.23
N TYR A 61 3.87 -9.46 -5.88
CA TYR A 61 4.49 -10.08 -7.04
C TYR A 61 4.36 -9.17 -8.24
N VAL A 62 5.32 -9.27 -9.16
CA VAL A 62 5.22 -8.59 -10.44
C VAL A 62 3.97 -9.09 -11.17
N ASP A 63 3.15 -8.17 -11.65
CA ASP A 63 1.89 -8.48 -12.33
C ASP A 63 1.58 -7.40 -13.37
N ASN A 64 0.36 -7.40 -13.89
CA ASN A 64 -0.02 -6.42 -14.91
C ASN A 64 -0.15 -5.00 -14.38
N ALA A 65 -0.15 -4.79 -13.06
CA ALA A 65 -0.13 -3.47 -12.46
C ALA A 65 1.27 -2.85 -12.47
N THR A 66 2.31 -3.65 -12.67
CA THR A 66 3.69 -3.19 -12.60
C THR A 66 4.03 -2.08 -13.61
N PRO A 67 3.72 -2.24 -14.92
CA PRO A 67 4.07 -1.16 -15.86
C PRO A 67 3.38 0.16 -15.56
N PRO A 68 2.06 0.23 -15.28
CA PRO A 68 1.45 1.51 -14.90
C PRO A 68 2.03 2.11 -13.63
N LEU A 69 2.34 1.27 -12.63
CA LEU A 69 2.92 1.79 -11.39
C LEU A 69 4.31 2.35 -11.60
N LEU A 70 5.11 1.71 -12.45
CA LEU A 70 6.42 2.25 -12.83
C LEU A 70 6.29 3.60 -13.50
N LYS A 71 5.29 3.74 -14.38
CA LYS A 71 5.05 4.99 -15.07
C LYS A 71 4.68 6.10 -14.09
N TYR A 72 3.78 5.81 -13.16
CA TYR A 72 3.39 6.80 -12.14
C TYR A 72 4.57 7.20 -11.27
N CYS A 73 5.43 6.26 -10.93
CA CYS A 73 6.63 6.57 -10.17
C CYS A 73 7.58 7.45 -10.97
N ALA A 74 7.78 7.12 -12.23
CA ALA A 74 8.73 7.86 -13.08
C ALA A 74 8.26 9.28 -13.39
N THR A 75 6.97 9.48 -13.58
CA THR A 75 6.43 10.78 -13.96
C THR A 75 6.05 11.66 -12.78
N GLY A 76 5.85 11.06 -11.59
CA GLY A 76 5.35 11.80 -10.46
C GLY A 76 3.89 12.21 -10.59
N GLU A 77 3.17 11.60 -11.51
CA GLU A 77 1.77 11.91 -11.72
C GLU A 77 0.94 11.38 -10.55
N HIS A 78 -0.02 12.17 -10.09
CA HIS A 78 -0.87 11.79 -8.97
C HIS A 78 -1.97 10.84 -9.39
N ILE A 79 -2.28 9.90 -8.52
CA ILE A 79 -3.42 9.01 -8.64
C ILE A 79 -4.50 9.54 -7.72
N LYS A 80 -5.73 9.55 -8.20
CA LYS A 80 -6.84 10.15 -7.45
C LYS A 80 -7.11 9.45 -6.14
N LYS A 81 -7.11 8.12 -6.16
CA LYS A 81 -7.55 7.35 -5.00
C LYS A 81 -6.92 5.97 -5.00
N ALA A 82 -6.57 5.50 -3.82
CA ALA A 82 -6.12 4.14 -3.60
C ALA A 82 -6.68 3.64 -2.27
N THR A 83 -7.03 2.37 -2.19
CA THR A 83 -7.61 1.80 -0.97
C THR A 83 -6.97 0.46 -0.69
N LEU A 84 -6.48 0.30 0.53
CA LEU A 84 -5.96 -0.97 1.02
C LEU A 84 -7.06 -1.66 1.83
N TYR A 85 -7.30 -2.93 1.52
CA TYR A 85 -8.29 -3.75 2.21
C TYR A 85 -7.61 -4.94 2.85
N VAL A 86 -7.95 -5.23 4.11
CA VAL A 86 -7.49 -6.44 4.78
C VAL A 86 -8.71 -7.26 5.15
N TYR A 87 -8.76 -8.48 4.64
CA TYR A 87 -9.83 -9.41 4.92
C TYR A 87 -9.33 -10.56 5.77
N LYS A 88 -10.21 -11.02 6.63
CA LYS A 88 -9.96 -12.15 7.49
C LYS A 88 -10.83 -13.31 7.01
N ALA A 89 -10.25 -14.49 6.88
CA ALA A 89 -11.05 -15.67 6.58
C ALA A 89 -11.95 -15.96 7.77
N GLY A 90 -13.24 -16.05 7.52
CA GLY A 90 -14.16 -16.33 8.61
C GLY A 90 -15.44 -16.94 8.09
N GLY A 91 -15.82 -18.08 8.67
CA GLY A 91 -17.05 -18.74 8.31
C GLY A 91 -17.17 -18.99 6.80
N SER A 92 -18.32 -18.68 6.24
CA SER A 92 -18.58 -18.87 4.83
C SER A 92 -18.18 -17.69 3.98
N GLU A 93 -17.86 -16.54 4.59
CA GLU A 93 -17.51 -15.34 3.85
C GLU A 93 -16.33 -14.62 4.50
N PRO A 94 -15.46 -14.02 3.67
CA PRO A 94 -14.37 -13.20 4.21
C PRO A 94 -14.93 -11.98 4.93
N LEU A 95 -14.24 -11.58 5.99
CA LEU A 95 -14.64 -10.42 6.78
C LEU A 95 -13.63 -9.31 6.57
N GLU A 96 -14.10 -8.18 6.03
CA GLU A 96 -13.27 -6.97 5.93
C GLU A 96 -13.15 -6.36 7.33
N TYR A 97 -11.94 -6.31 7.86
CA TYR A 97 -11.78 -5.74 9.20
C TYR A 97 -10.82 -4.57 9.25
N PHE A 98 -10.17 -4.24 8.14
CA PHE A 98 -9.34 -3.06 8.07
C PHE A 98 -9.40 -2.49 6.67
N LYS A 99 -9.52 -1.17 6.57
CA LYS A 99 -9.58 -0.46 5.30
C LYS A 99 -8.86 0.87 5.45
N LEU A 100 -7.92 1.13 4.56
CA LEU A 100 -7.19 2.39 4.55
C LEU A 100 -7.40 3.04 3.20
N GLN A 101 -8.10 4.16 3.19
CA GLN A 101 -8.43 4.89 1.98
C GLN A 101 -7.54 6.12 1.86
N MET A 102 -6.92 6.29 0.69
CA MET A 102 -5.98 7.36 0.43
C MET A 102 -6.44 8.18 -0.77
N GLU A 103 -6.21 9.49 -0.72
CA GLU A 103 -6.56 10.40 -1.81
C GLU A 103 -5.33 11.21 -2.20
N THR A 104 -5.25 11.55 -3.48
CA THR A 104 -4.13 12.27 -4.08
C THR A 104 -2.84 11.54 -3.77
N VAL A 105 -2.66 10.45 -4.47
CA VAL A 105 -1.64 9.45 -4.17
C VAL A 105 -0.49 9.58 -5.15
N LEU A 106 0.72 9.46 -4.63
CA LEU A 106 1.94 9.48 -5.43
C LEU A 106 2.70 8.18 -5.19
N VAL A 107 3.13 7.52 -6.25
CA VAL A 107 4.02 6.38 -6.10
C VAL A 107 5.41 6.94 -5.80
N SER A 108 5.82 6.84 -4.56
CA SER A 108 7.04 7.51 -4.08
C SER A 108 8.29 6.67 -4.22
N SER A 109 8.16 5.36 -4.33
CA SER A 109 9.33 4.50 -4.56
C SER A 109 8.93 3.18 -5.19
N TYR A 110 9.88 2.57 -5.87
CA TYR A 110 9.73 1.26 -6.48
C TYR A 110 11.08 0.55 -6.41
N GLN A 111 11.06 -0.68 -5.94
CA GLN A 111 12.24 -1.52 -5.90
C GLN A 111 11.87 -2.93 -6.26
N THR A 112 12.77 -3.61 -6.97
CA THR A 112 12.59 -4.99 -7.29
C THR A 112 13.96 -5.67 -7.38
N GLY A 113 13.94 -6.98 -7.34
CA GLY A 113 15.17 -7.76 -7.47
C GLY A 113 14.82 -9.23 -7.50
N GLY A 114 15.80 -10.04 -7.80
CA GLY A 114 15.59 -11.47 -7.85
C GLY A 114 16.90 -12.23 -7.97
N GLY A 115 16.79 -13.53 -7.82
CA GLY A 115 17.92 -14.43 -7.97
C GLY A 115 17.95 -15.09 -9.33
N GLY A 116 19.08 -15.71 -9.62
CA GLY A 116 19.29 -16.38 -10.88
C GLY A 116 18.87 -17.84 -10.90
N ASP A 117 18.32 -18.36 -9.82
CA ASP A 117 17.92 -19.75 -9.74
C ASP A 117 16.59 -20.04 -10.46
N GLY A 118 15.83 -18.97 -10.76
CA GLY A 118 14.61 -19.08 -11.56
C GLY A 118 13.46 -19.81 -10.93
N MET A 119 13.52 -20.07 -9.65
CA MET A 119 12.50 -20.87 -8.99
C MET A 119 11.34 -20.06 -8.45
N ASP A 120 11.56 -18.82 -8.11
CA ASP A 120 10.57 -18.00 -7.42
C ASP A 120 10.07 -16.87 -8.31
N ARG A 121 8.85 -16.43 -8.01
CA ARG A 121 8.28 -15.25 -8.65
C ARG A 121 9.02 -14.00 -8.16
N ILE A 122 9.10 -13.02 -9.02
CA ILE A 122 9.75 -11.76 -8.68
C ILE A 122 8.84 -10.95 -7.76
N ILE A 123 9.42 -10.46 -6.67
CA ILE A 123 8.72 -9.62 -5.70
C ILE A 123 9.19 -8.19 -5.88
N GLU A 124 8.28 -7.26 -5.77
CA GLU A 124 8.60 -5.84 -5.84
C GLU A 124 8.07 -5.12 -4.60
N SER A 125 8.72 -4.02 -4.26
CA SER A 125 8.36 -3.19 -3.11
C SER A 125 8.05 -1.80 -3.59
N LEU A 126 6.94 -1.26 -3.13
CA LEU A 126 6.52 0.08 -3.51
C LEU A 126 6.11 0.86 -2.28
N SER A 127 6.13 2.18 -2.40
CA SER A 127 5.54 3.03 -1.37
C SER A 127 4.64 4.07 -2.01
N LEU A 128 3.62 4.45 -1.27
CA LEU A 128 2.65 5.45 -1.70
C LEU A 128 2.62 6.58 -0.69
N ASN A 129 2.85 7.78 -1.19
CA ASN A 129 2.64 9.01 -0.43
C ASN A 129 1.25 9.52 -0.77
N PHE A 130 0.57 10.16 0.16
CA PHE A 130 -0.78 10.63 -0.09
C PHE A 130 -1.04 11.90 0.70
N ARG A 131 -1.99 12.70 0.19
CA ARG A 131 -2.35 13.94 0.86
C ARG A 131 -3.39 13.70 1.96
N LYS A 132 -4.26 12.75 1.76
CA LYS A 132 -5.37 12.54 2.69
C LYS A 132 -5.75 11.09 2.80
#